data_f75289d672295da1edccca4488ae1ad5
#
_entry.id   f75289d672295da1edccca4488ae1ad5
#
_cell.length_a   1.000
_cell.length_b   1.000
_cell.length_c   1.000
_cell.angle_alpha   90.00
_cell.angle_beta   90.00
_cell.angle_gamma   90.00
#
_symmetry.space_group_name_H-M   'P 1'
#
loop_
_entity.id
_entity.type
_entity.pdbx_description
1 polymer ?
#
loop_
_entity_poly.entity_id
_entity_poly.type
_entity_poly.pdbx_seq_one_letter_code
_entity_poly.pdbx_strand_id
1 'polypeptide(L)'
;DTDKPFLMPVEDVFTITGRGTVASGRIDRGTVKVGDEVEIVGLTDKIEKSTVTGLEMFHKTLDLGEAGDNVGVLLRGIDRDQVERGQVLAAPGSIQTHKNFKGQVYILNKDEGGRHTPFFSDYRPQFYFHTTDVTGKIELPEGTEMVMPGDNVEFTVELIKPVAIEKGTKFTIREGGKTVGAGQVTEILD
;
A
#
# COMPACT_ATOMS: atom_id res chain seq x y z
N ASP A 1 14.57 -4.83 -6.81
CA ASP A 1 14.22 -5.56 -8.00
C ASP A 1 13.92 -4.61 -9.17
N THR A 2 14.96 -4.23 -9.89
CA THR A 2 14.91 -3.15 -10.88
C THR A 2 14.24 -3.54 -12.21
N ASP A 3 14.00 -4.82 -12.44
CA ASP A 3 13.41 -5.30 -13.70
C ASP A 3 11.88 -5.24 -13.73
N LYS A 4 11.25 -5.01 -12.58
CA LYS A 4 9.80 -4.93 -12.47
C LYS A 4 9.30 -3.52 -12.74
N PRO A 5 7.99 -3.36 -13.06
CA PRO A 5 7.42 -2.03 -13.22
C PRO A 5 7.59 -1.20 -11.95
N PHE A 6 7.89 0.08 -12.11
CA PHE A 6 8.10 1.00 -11.01
C PHE A 6 6.92 1.03 -10.04
N LEU A 7 7.23 0.97 -8.76
CA LEU A 7 6.25 1.13 -7.68
C LEU A 7 6.92 1.78 -6.48
N MET A 8 6.33 2.88 -6.00
CA MET A 8 6.79 3.57 -4.81
C MET A 8 5.62 3.95 -3.92
N PRO A 9 5.49 3.34 -2.73
CA PRO A 9 4.50 3.79 -1.76
C PRO A 9 4.82 5.21 -1.28
N VAL A 10 3.80 6.07 -1.26
CA VAL A 10 3.95 7.47 -0.84
C VAL A 10 3.95 7.55 0.67
N GLU A 11 5.03 8.05 1.25
CA GLU A 11 5.17 8.25 2.70
C GLU A 11 4.82 9.66 3.13
N ASP A 12 5.19 10.65 2.32
CA ASP A 12 4.97 12.05 2.66
C ASP A 12 4.76 12.87 1.39
N VAL A 13 4.05 13.99 1.51
CA VAL A 13 3.77 14.90 0.41
C VAL A 13 4.01 16.32 0.89
N PHE A 14 4.75 17.10 0.10
CA PHE A 14 4.99 18.50 0.41
C PHE A 14 5.12 19.30 -0.89
N THR A 15 5.06 20.62 -0.75
CA THR A 15 5.21 21.51 -1.89
C THR A 15 6.50 22.29 -1.77
N ILE A 16 7.12 22.54 -2.92
CA ILE A 16 8.29 23.41 -3.01
C ILE A 16 7.86 24.64 -3.80
N THR A 17 8.01 25.82 -3.19
CA THR A 17 7.63 27.09 -3.82
C THR A 17 8.29 27.21 -5.19
N GLY A 18 7.46 27.45 -6.22
CA GLY A 18 7.93 27.61 -7.58
C GLY A 18 8.28 26.32 -8.32
N ARG A 19 8.20 25.16 -7.66
CA ARG A 19 8.55 23.87 -8.29
C ARG A 19 7.40 22.86 -8.32
N GLY A 20 6.49 22.93 -7.36
CA GLY A 20 5.30 22.08 -7.35
C GLY A 20 5.27 21.08 -6.21
N THR A 21 4.57 19.96 -6.44
CA THR A 21 4.31 18.95 -5.43
C THR A 21 5.35 17.83 -5.50
N VAL A 22 5.84 17.44 -4.33
CA VAL A 22 6.81 16.35 -4.17
C VAL A 22 6.16 15.23 -3.36
N ALA A 23 6.20 14.02 -3.89
CA ALA A 23 5.83 12.82 -3.15
C ALA A 23 7.10 12.07 -2.80
N SER A 24 7.31 11.79 -1.51
CA SER A 24 8.51 11.09 -1.08
C SER A 24 8.19 9.68 -0.59
N GLY A 25 9.15 8.80 -0.71
CA GLY A 25 9.03 7.43 -0.26
C GLY A 25 10.22 6.60 -0.68
N ARG A 26 10.14 5.32 -0.36
CA ARG A 26 11.14 4.35 -0.79
C ARG A 26 10.62 3.59 -2.00
N ILE A 27 11.43 3.53 -3.04
CA ILE A 27 11.06 2.76 -4.24
C ILE A 27 11.07 1.28 -3.88
N ASP A 28 9.92 0.64 -4.07
CA ASP A 28 9.72 -0.76 -3.74
C ASP A 28 10.27 -1.68 -4.82
N ARG A 29 10.06 -1.31 -6.07
CA ARG A 29 10.55 -2.08 -7.21
C ARG A 29 10.66 -1.18 -8.44
N GLY A 30 11.46 -1.64 -9.41
CA GLY A 30 11.62 -0.96 -10.69
C GLY A 30 12.53 0.24 -10.61
N THR A 31 12.46 1.06 -11.65
CA THR A 31 13.23 2.30 -11.76
C THR A 31 12.33 3.43 -12.23
N VAL A 32 12.70 4.66 -11.87
CA VAL A 32 12.02 5.86 -12.34
C VAL A 32 13.07 6.89 -12.73
N LYS A 33 12.82 7.62 -13.80
CA LYS A 33 13.71 8.67 -14.25
C LYS A 33 12.93 9.93 -14.60
N VAL A 34 13.62 11.05 -14.62
CA VAL A 34 13.03 12.32 -15.04
C VAL A 34 12.49 12.17 -16.46
N GLY A 35 11.25 12.58 -16.66
CA GLY A 35 10.55 12.44 -17.93
C GLY A 35 9.57 11.29 -17.99
N ASP A 36 9.66 10.34 -17.06
CA ASP A 36 8.75 9.20 -17.03
C ASP A 36 7.32 9.63 -16.64
N GLU A 37 6.34 8.96 -17.23
CA GLU A 37 4.97 9.07 -16.78
C GLU A 37 4.73 8.13 -15.62
N VAL A 38 3.96 8.58 -14.64
CA VAL A 38 3.55 7.77 -13.50
C VAL A 38 2.07 7.96 -13.23
N GLU A 39 1.47 6.99 -12.56
CA GLU A 39 0.11 7.08 -12.06
C GLU A 39 0.13 7.13 -10.55
N ILE A 40 -0.81 7.88 -9.98
CA ILE A 40 -1.05 7.96 -8.54
C ILE A 40 -2.28 7.09 -8.27
N VAL A 41 -2.10 6.00 -7.54
CA VAL A 41 -3.11 4.93 -7.42
C VAL A 41 -3.39 4.65 -5.95
N GLY A 42 -4.66 4.52 -5.60
CA GLY A 42 -5.07 4.09 -4.26
C GLY A 42 -5.93 5.11 -3.53
N LEU A 43 -6.67 4.65 -2.56
CA LEU A 43 -7.53 5.38 -1.63
C LEU A 43 -8.71 6.11 -2.28
N THR A 44 -8.70 6.28 -3.59
CA THR A 44 -9.82 6.81 -4.38
C THR A 44 -9.98 5.96 -5.63
N ASP A 45 -11.12 6.06 -6.28
CA ASP A 45 -11.37 5.37 -7.54
C ASP A 45 -10.70 6.08 -8.72
N LYS A 46 -10.29 7.33 -8.52
CA LYS A 46 -9.67 8.13 -9.56
C LYS A 46 -8.18 7.88 -9.60
N ILE A 47 -7.65 7.63 -10.80
CA ILE A 47 -6.21 7.52 -11.03
C ILE A 47 -5.74 8.84 -11.61
N GLU A 48 -4.82 9.50 -10.92
CA GLU A 48 -4.18 10.72 -11.43
C GLU A 48 -2.95 10.31 -12.21
N LYS A 49 -2.67 11.02 -13.29
CA LYS A 49 -1.48 10.81 -14.11
C LYS A 49 -0.58 12.02 -14.00
N SER A 50 0.71 11.78 -14.01
CA SER A 50 1.69 12.87 -13.95
C SER A 50 2.98 12.47 -14.65
N THR A 51 3.81 13.47 -14.91
CA THR A 51 5.17 13.28 -15.43
C THR A 51 6.16 13.67 -14.33
N VAL A 52 7.19 12.86 -14.16
CA VAL A 52 8.26 13.14 -13.22
C VAL A 52 9.13 14.25 -13.78
N THR A 53 9.18 15.39 -13.09
CA THR A 53 9.96 16.55 -13.52
C THR A 53 11.26 16.70 -12.75
N GLY A 54 11.45 15.95 -11.68
CA GLY A 54 12.67 15.96 -10.89
C GLY A 54 12.69 14.83 -9.88
N LEU A 55 13.89 14.44 -9.51
CA LEU A 55 14.12 13.42 -8.47
C LEU A 55 15.18 13.96 -7.52
N GLU A 56 14.98 13.74 -6.23
CA GLU A 56 15.91 14.19 -5.19
C GLU A 56 16.19 13.09 -4.18
N MET A 57 17.41 13.04 -3.70
CA MET A 57 17.81 12.16 -2.59
C MET A 57 18.88 12.89 -1.78
N PHE A 58 18.66 13.07 -0.46
CA PHE A 58 19.60 13.77 0.41
C PHE A 58 20.01 15.16 -0.11
N HIS A 59 19.02 15.94 -0.59
CA HIS A 59 19.23 17.28 -1.14
C HIS A 59 20.03 17.33 -2.45
N LYS A 60 20.21 16.18 -3.08
CA LYS A 60 20.86 16.08 -4.39
C LYS A 60 19.83 15.75 -5.45
N THR A 61 19.98 16.34 -6.64
CA THR A 61 19.16 15.98 -7.77
C THR A 61 19.67 14.70 -8.40
N LEU A 62 18.75 13.87 -8.85
CA LEU A 62 19.06 12.60 -9.52
C LEU A 62 18.39 12.57 -10.89
N ASP A 63 18.97 11.82 -11.81
CA ASP A 63 18.35 11.53 -13.09
C ASP A 63 17.54 10.23 -13.03
N LEU A 64 17.92 9.32 -12.15
CA LEU A 64 17.35 7.98 -12.05
C LEU A 64 17.24 7.56 -10.58
N GLY A 65 16.10 7.00 -10.21
CA GLY A 65 15.92 6.32 -8.93
C GLY A 65 15.64 4.84 -9.18
N GLU A 66 16.09 4.00 -8.28
CA GLU A 66 15.89 2.55 -8.41
C GLU A 66 15.45 1.91 -7.10
N ALA A 67 14.97 0.67 -7.21
CA ALA A 67 14.47 -0.08 -6.06
C ALA A 67 15.44 -0.01 -4.87
N GLY A 68 14.90 0.34 -3.71
CA GLY A 68 15.68 0.52 -2.49
C GLY A 68 16.03 1.96 -2.16
N ASP A 69 15.95 2.87 -3.14
CA ASP A 69 16.28 4.28 -2.91
C ASP A 69 15.12 5.00 -2.21
N ASN A 70 15.48 5.89 -1.28
CA ASN A 70 14.53 6.84 -0.70
C ASN A 70 14.63 8.13 -1.51
N VAL A 71 13.54 8.51 -2.17
CA VAL A 71 13.57 9.65 -3.09
C VAL A 71 12.36 10.55 -2.89
N GLY A 72 12.52 11.82 -3.30
CA GLY A 72 11.42 12.74 -3.50
C GLY A 72 11.18 12.87 -5.00
N VAL A 73 9.94 12.68 -5.43
CA VAL A 73 9.53 12.73 -6.83
C VAL A 73 8.74 14.00 -7.07
N LEU A 74 9.25 14.88 -7.94
CA LEU A 74 8.50 16.06 -8.37
C LEU A 74 7.50 15.65 -9.43
N LEU A 75 6.23 16.05 -9.22
CA LEU A 75 5.12 15.66 -10.08
C LEU A 75 4.56 16.91 -10.80
N ARG A 76 4.46 16.83 -12.12
CA ARG A 76 3.91 17.90 -12.95
C ARG A 76 2.39 17.96 -12.83
N GLY A 77 1.86 19.16 -12.60
CA GLY A 77 0.43 19.42 -12.66
C GLY A 77 -0.37 18.77 -11.55
N ILE A 78 0.28 18.38 -10.46
CA ILE A 78 -0.38 17.74 -9.32
C ILE A 78 -0.35 18.70 -8.14
N ASP A 79 -1.53 18.97 -7.57
CA ASP A 79 -1.65 19.73 -6.34
C ASP A 79 -1.48 18.79 -5.15
N ARG A 80 -1.12 19.35 -4.00
CA ARG A 80 -0.86 18.57 -2.80
C ARG A 80 -2.05 17.72 -2.37
N ASP A 81 -3.27 18.16 -2.66
CA ASP A 81 -4.49 17.41 -2.30
C ASP A 81 -4.85 16.31 -3.29
N GLN A 82 -4.10 16.17 -4.39
CA GLN A 82 -4.30 15.10 -5.38
C GLN A 82 -3.43 13.88 -5.13
N VAL A 83 -2.56 13.93 -4.13
CA VAL A 83 -1.70 12.82 -3.75
C VAL A 83 -1.59 12.79 -2.23
N GLU A 84 -1.61 11.59 -1.64
CA GLU A 84 -1.53 11.46 -0.19
C GLU A 84 -0.81 10.19 0.24
N ARG A 85 -0.39 10.17 1.50
CA ARG A 85 0.21 9.00 2.12
C ARG A 85 -0.77 7.82 2.01
N GLY A 86 -0.23 6.67 1.66
CA GLY A 86 -1.04 5.46 1.48
C GLY A 86 -1.32 5.13 0.03
N GLN A 87 -1.21 6.13 -0.86
CA GLN A 87 -1.24 5.89 -2.29
C GLN A 87 0.12 5.41 -2.77
N VAL A 88 0.19 4.94 -4.01
CA VAL A 88 1.46 4.58 -4.65
C VAL A 88 1.65 5.38 -5.92
N LEU A 89 2.92 5.64 -6.27
CA LEU A 89 3.30 6.05 -7.61
C LEU A 89 3.69 4.79 -8.35
N ALA A 90 3.19 4.61 -9.56
CA ALA A 90 3.42 3.39 -10.31
C ALA A 90 3.58 3.67 -11.80
N ALA A 91 4.27 2.75 -12.49
CA ALA A 91 4.32 2.80 -13.95
C ALA A 91 2.89 2.68 -14.49
N PRO A 92 2.55 3.41 -15.56
CA PRO A 92 1.18 3.41 -16.08
C PRO A 92 0.65 2.00 -16.36
N GLY A 93 -0.56 1.73 -15.86
CA GLY A 93 -1.24 0.45 -16.08
C GLY A 93 -0.69 -0.74 -15.30
N SER A 94 0.31 -0.54 -14.45
CA SER A 94 1.00 -1.65 -13.78
C SER A 94 0.31 -2.17 -12.54
N ILE A 95 -0.55 -1.38 -11.91
CA ILE A 95 -1.28 -1.79 -10.72
C ILE A 95 -2.63 -1.07 -10.69
N GLN A 96 -3.63 -1.71 -10.12
CA GLN A 96 -4.98 -1.18 -10.02
C GLN A 96 -5.45 -1.19 -8.58
N THR A 97 -6.55 -0.48 -8.32
CA THR A 97 -7.16 -0.46 -6.99
C THR A 97 -8.19 -1.56 -6.83
N HIS A 98 -8.27 -2.10 -5.62
CA HIS A 98 -9.23 -3.13 -5.27
C HIS A 98 -9.67 -2.97 -3.83
N LYS A 99 -10.90 -3.38 -3.55
CA LYS A 99 -11.45 -3.42 -2.19
C LYS A 99 -11.63 -4.83 -1.68
N ASN A 100 -11.80 -5.81 -2.57
CA ASN A 100 -12.16 -7.17 -2.20
C ASN A 100 -11.07 -8.14 -2.60
N PHE A 101 -10.59 -8.89 -1.64
CA PHE A 101 -9.52 -9.86 -1.89
C PHE A 101 -9.56 -11.00 -0.89
N LYS A 102 -8.88 -12.09 -1.21
CA LYS A 102 -8.55 -13.14 -0.26
C LYS A 102 -7.11 -12.97 0.20
N GLY A 103 -6.86 -13.24 1.46
CA GLY A 103 -5.52 -13.18 2.02
C GLY A 103 -5.21 -14.41 2.85
N GLN A 104 -3.97 -14.88 2.75
CA GLN A 104 -3.42 -15.91 3.62
C GLN A 104 -2.73 -15.20 4.76
N VAL A 105 -3.15 -15.49 6.00
CA VAL A 105 -2.76 -14.68 7.16
C VAL A 105 -2.33 -15.58 8.31
N TYR A 106 -1.27 -15.15 8.99
CA TYR A 106 -0.87 -15.71 10.27
C TYR A 106 -1.32 -14.75 11.37
N ILE A 107 -2.09 -15.26 12.32
CA ILE A 107 -2.58 -14.46 13.46
C ILE A 107 -1.60 -14.64 14.62
N LEU A 108 -1.00 -13.55 15.07
CA LEU A 108 -0.01 -13.57 16.14
C LEU A 108 -0.63 -14.12 17.42
N ASN A 109 0.12 -14.98 18.12
CA ASN A 109 -0.34 -15.49 19.40
C ASN A 109 -0.08 -14.47 20.51
N LYS A 110 -0.57 -14.77 21.71
CA LYS A 110 -0.43 -13.87 22.86
C LYS A 110 1.02 -13.54 23.17
N ASP A 111 1.92 -14.53 23.08
CA ASP A 111 3.34 -14.34 23.39
C ASP A 111 4.06 -13.47 22.37
N GLU A 112 3.52 -13.39 21.17
CA GLU A 112 4.04 -12.54 20.08
C GLU A 112 3.47 -11.13 20.12
N GLY A 113 2.66 -10.82 21.13
CA GLY A 113 2.01 -9.52 21.23
C GLY A 113 0.66 -9.44 20.55
N GLY A 114 0.11 -10.56 20.11
CA GLY A 114 -1.16 -10.62 19.41
C GLY A 114 -2.37 -10.59 20.35
N ARG A 115 -3.52 -10.96 19.80
CA ARG A 115 -4.77 -11.01 20.56
C ARG A 115 -4.72 -12.13 21.61
N HIS A 116 -5.51 -11.97 22.64
CA HIS A 116 -5.69 -13.01 23.67
C HIS A 116 -6.95 -13.85 23.42
N THR A 117 -7.83 -13.39 22.53
CA THR A 117 -9.13 -13.99 22.27
C THR A 117 -9.31 -14.27 20.79
N PRO A 118 -10.17 -15.21 20.40
CA PRO A 118 -10.47 -15.46 18.99
C PRO A 118 -11.27 -14.30 18.40
N PHE A 119 -11.34 -14.26 17.06
CA PHE A 119 -12.27 -13.38 16.37
C PHE A 119 -13.14 -14.18 15.40
N PHE A 120 -14.24 -13.54 14.99
CA PHE A 120 -15.29 -14.17 14.19
C PHE A 120 -15.48 -13.39 12.90
N SER A 121 -16.33 -13.89 11.99
CA SER A 121 -16.75 -13.13 10.82
C SER A 121 -17.32 -11.79 11.26
N ASP A 122 -17.21 -10.80 10.38
CA ASP A 122 -17.56 -9.40 10.60
C ASP A 122 -16.57 -8.63 11.49
N TYR A 123 -15.47 -9.25 11.88
CA TYR A 123 -14.38 -8.57 12.54
C TYR A 123 -13.83 -7.47 11.60
N ARG A 124 -13.63 -6.26 12.12
CA ARG A 124 -13.26 -5.08 11.31
C ARG A 124 -11.99 -4.41 11.82
N PRO A 125 -10.86 -5.08 11.68
CA PRO A 125 -9.59 -4.47 12.06
C PRO A 125 -9.09 -3.52 10.98
N GLN A 126 -7.92 -2.93 11.21
CA GLN A 126 -7.23 -2.14 10.21
C GLN A 126 -6.21 -3.01 9.48
N PHE A 127 -6.12 -2.78 8.18
CA PHE A 127 -5.14 -3.45 7.31
C PHE A 127 -4.10 -2.42 6.90
N TYR A 128 -2.86 -2.67 7.26
CA TYR A 128 -1.78 -1.77 6.91
C TYR A 128 -1.19 -2.20 5.58
N PHE A 129 -1.48 -1.40 4.57
CA PHE A 129 -0.93 -1.55 3.23
C PHE A 129 -0.02 -0.38 2.93
N HIS A 130 1.17 -0.67 2.37
CA HIS A 130 2.11 0.37 1.97
C HIS A 130 2.46 1.27 3.14
N THR A 131 1.80 2.41 3.27
CA THR A 131 2.15 3.42 4.28
C THR A 131 0.96 3.88 5.11
N THR A 132 -0.19 3.21 5.01
CA THR A 132 -1.40 3.62 5.73
C THR A 132 -2.29 2.46 6.13
N ASP A 133 -3.13 2.70 7.13
CA ASP A 133 -4.15 1.76 7.58
C ASP A 133 -5.47 2.00 6.85
N VAL A 134 -6.14 0.91 6.48
CA VAL A 134 -7.48 0.96 5.91
C VAL A 134 -8.34 -0.07 6.66
N THR A 135 -9.50 0.34 7.13
CA THR A 135 -10.41 -0.59 7.81
C THR A 135 -10.99 -1.57 6.82
N GLY A 136 -11.05 -2.83 7.20
CA GLY A 136 -11.64 -3.88 6.37
C GLY A 136 -12.43 -4.87 7.18
N LYS A 137 -13.45 -5.45 6.54
CA LYS A 137 -14.29 -6.48 7.15
C LYS A 137 -13.78 -7.86 6.73
N ILE A 138 -13.60 -8.74 7.69
CA ILE A 138 -13.17 -10.11 7.45
C ILE A 138 -14.38 -11.04 7.37
N GLU A 139 -14.42 -11.86 6.31
CA GLU A 139 -15.37 -12.96 6.17
C GLU A 139 -14.57 -14.26 6.22
N LEU A 140 -14.87 -15.10 7.21
CA LEU A 140 -14.20 -16.38 7.36
C LEU A 140 -14.74 -17.39 6.34
N PRO A 141 -13.95 -18.39 5.95
CA PRO A 141 -14.40 -19.42 5.03
C PRO A 141 -15.60 -20.18 5.60
N GLU A 142 -16.43 -20.73 4.71
CA GLU A 142 -17.55 -21.57 5.12
C GLU A 142 -17.01 -22.74 5.98
N GLY A 143 -17.68 -23.00 7.08
CA GLY A 143 -17.27 -24.05 8.02
C GLY A 143 -16.29 -23.59 9.08
N THR A 144 -15.75 -22.37 8.96
CA THR A 144 -14.87 -21.79 9.97
C THR A 144 -15.66 -20.75 10.77
N GLU A 145 -15.85 -21.00 12.06
CA GLU A 145 -16.64 -20.10 12.90
C GLU A 145 -15.79 -19.02 13.56
N MET A 146 -14.53 -19.34 13.85
CA MET A 146 -13.62 -18.41 14.52
C MET A 146 -12.17 -18.69 14.16
N VAL A 147 -11.32 -17.70 14.40
CA VAL A 147 -9.87 -17.80 14.24
C VAL A 147 -9.22 -17.54 15.58
N MET A 148 -8.35 -18.44 15.98
CA MET A 148 -7.63 -18.36 17.26
C MET A 148 -6.27 -17.69 17.06
N PRO A 149 -5.76 -17.00 18.09
CA PRO A 149 -4.36 -16.56 18.06
C PRO A 149 -3.43 -17.74 17.77
N GLY A 150 -2.49 -17.56 16.86
CA GLY A 150 -1.56 -18.61 16.42
C GLY A 150 -2.00 -19.36 15.19
N ASP A 151 -3.21 -19.14 14.70
CA ASP A 151 -3.72 -19.82 13.50
C ASP A 151 -3.18 -19.23 12.22
N ASN A 152 -3.02 -20.09 11.21
CA ASN A 152 -2.87 -19.68 9.82
C ASN A 152 -4.23 -19.87 9.14
N VAL A 153 -4.70 -18.85 8.42
CA VAL A 153 -6.02 -18.92 7.83
C VAL A 153 -6.07 -18.12 6.52
N GLU A 154 -6.87 -18.58 5.58
CA GLU A 154 -7.22 -17.79 4.40
C GLU A 154 -8.64 -17.27 4.60
N PHE A 155 -8.82 -15.96 4.43
CA PHE A 155 -10.15 -15.37 4.54
C PHE A 155 -10.34 -14.27 3.50
N THR A 156 -11.60 -13.84 3.36
CA THR A 156 -11.99 -12.77 2.44
C THR A 156 -12.04 -11.46 3.19
N VAL A 157 -11.59 -10.39 2.54
CA VAL A 157 -11.58 -9.04 3.12
C VAL A 157 -12.28 -8.08 2.18
N GLU A 158 -13.12 -7.22 2.77
CA GLU A 158 -13.71 -6.08 2.08
C GLU A 158 -13.22 -4.79 2.74
N LEU A 159 -12.40 -4.02 2.03
CA LEU A 159 -11.86 -2.76 2.54
C LEU A 159 -12.89 -1.63 2.34
N ILE A 160 -12.85 -0.64 3.24
CA ILE A 160 -13.74 0.53 3.10
C ILE A 160 -13.27 1.52 2.04
N LYS A 161 -12.00 1.44 1.62
CA LYS A 161 -11.42 2.26 0.55
C LYS A 161 -10.62 1.38 -0.40
N PRO A 162 -10.56 1.73 -1.68
CA PRO A 162 -9.74 0.98 -2.62
C PRO A 162 -8.25 1.20 -2.32
N VAL A 163 -7.45 0.16 -2.51
CA VAL A 163 -6.00 0.22 -2.27
C VAL A 163 -5.30 -0.37 -3.49
N ALA A 164 -4.14 0.19 -3.82
CA ALA A 164 -3.31 -0.32 -4.91
C ALA A 164 -2.68 -1.64 -4.48
N ILE A 165 -3.30 -2.74 -4.86
CA ILE A 165 -2.87 -4.08 -4.48
C ILE A 165 -2.91 -5.03 -5.67
N GLU A 166 -2.12 -6.09 -5.53
CA GLU A 166 -2.09 -7.17 -6.50
C GLU A 166 -1.81 -8.48 -5.75
N LYS A 167 -1.94 -9.60 -6.42
CA LYS A 167 -1.61 -10.89 -5.82
C LYS A 167 -0.15 -10.85 -5.32
N GLY A 168 0.04 -11.24 -4.08
CA GLY A 168 1.36 -11.23 -3.44
C GLY A 168 1.64 -9.99 -2.60
N THR A 169 0.81 -8.94 -2.69
CA THR A 169 0.99 -7.75 -1.85
C THR A 169 0.89 -8.14 -0.38
N LYS A 170 1.88 -7.72 0.40
CA LYS A 170 1.94 -8.01 1.84
C LYS A 170 1.21 -6.95 2.64
N PHE A 171 0.67 -7.35 3.76
CA PHE A 171 0.00 -6.44 4.69
C PHE A 171 0.13 -6.94 6.12
N THR A 172 -0.12 -6.04 7.07
CA THR A 172 -0.29 -6.42 8.47
C THR A 172 -1.70 -6.06 8.90
N ILE A 173 -2.19 -6.75 9.93
CA ILE A 173 -3.49 -6.47 10.53
C ILE A 173 -3.23 -5.83 11.87
N ARG A 174 -3.90 -4.72 12.12
CA ARG A 174 -3.74 -3.93 13.34
C ARG A 174 -5.05 -3.72 14.05
N GLU A 175 -4.98 -3.72 15.36
CA GLU A 175 -6.11 -3.42 16.23
C GLU A 175 -5.62 -2.46 17.31
N GLY A 176 -6.16 -1.24 17.31
CA GLY A 176 -5.75 -0.22 18.30
C GLY A 176 -4.26 0.13 18.22
N GLY A 177 -3.69 0.15 17.02
CA GLY A 177 -2.27 0.47 16.84
C GLY A 177 -1.32 -0.70 17.08
N LYS A 178 -1.85 -1.87 17.41
CA LYS A 178 -1.07 -3.06 17.72
C LYS A 178 -1.20 -4.08 16.59
N THR A 179 -0.08 -4.63 16.14
CA THR A 179 -0.11 -5.67 15.10
C THR A 179 -0.63 -6.98 15.68
N VAL A 180 -1.67 -7.52 15.07
CA VAL A 180 -2.28 -8.79 15.48
C VAL A 180 -2.18 -9.87 14.43
N GLY A 181 -1.73 -9.54 13.22
CA GLY A 181 -1.56 -10.54 12.17
C GLY A 181 -0.73 -9.99 11.02
N ALA A 182 -0.29 -10.90 10.16
CA ALA A 182 0.48 -10.57 8.96
C ALA A 182 0.16 -11.56 7.86
N GLY A 183 0.09 -11.07 6.63
CA GLY A 183 -0.24 -11.93 5.51
C GLY A 183 0.02 -11.32 4.16
N GLN A 184 -0.52 -11.96 3.16
CA GLN A 184 -0.41 -11.47 1.78
C GLN A 184 -1.69 -11.76 1.00
N VAL A 185 -1.91 -10.95 -0.02
CA VAL A 185 -3.04 -11.12 -0.93
C VAL A 185 -2.82 -12.36 -1.79
N THR A 186 -3.77 -13.29 -1.76
CA THR A 186 -3.69 -14.52 -2.55
C THR A 186 -4.57 -14.48 -3.79
N GLU A 187 -5.66 -13.69 -3.75
CA GLU A 187 -6.58 -13.59 -4.88
C GLU A 187 -7.30 -12.25 -4.83
N ILE A 188 -7.42 -11.59 -5.98
CA ILE A 188 -8.22 -10.37 -6.13
C ILE A 188 -9.62 -10.79 -6.55
N LEU A 189 -10.64 -10.23 -5.90
CA LEU A 189 -12.03 -10.62 -6.11
C LEU A 189 -12.88 -9.58 -6.86
N ASP A 190 -12.39 -8.34 -7.04
CA ASP A 190 -13.16 -7.29 -7.75
C ASP A 190 -12.44 -6.70 -8.95
#